data_2f9915ec030d897e0057aaaca744e64c
#
_entry.id   2f9915ec030d897e0057aaaca744e64c
#
_cell.length_a   1.000
_cell.length_b   1.000
_cell.length_c   1.000
_cell.angle_alpha   90.00
_cell.angle_beta   90.00
_cell.angle_gamma   90.00
#
_symmetry.space_group_name_H-M   'P 1'
#
loop_
_entity.id
_entity.type
_entity.pdbx_description
1 polymer ?
#
loop_
_entity_poly.entity_id
_entity_poly.type
_entity_poly.pdbx_seq_one_letter_code
_entity_poly.pdbx_strand_id
1 'polypeptide(L)'
;MALITCPECNHTVSEFAQSCPSCGFPIKLSSIDKKPLETANTKPQAHPKRKKYKKLPNGQGSIKMLSGNRRKPYAAYPPCKGFQLNGSPKPSPAIGYFPTWHEAFAALVEYNKSPYDLSNPTFADVYKSYYENKYNGKKKYSRSSETSSANAFKNCTELHSRKFRELRRVDLQHVLDNCPLKHASLELILSLFKQMYIYAIGLDIVDKDYSLGVKINIADDDEKGEPFTNEDLQLLWENKTDTCVQTILILIYSGFRISAWKTMDVDKSQKCFRGGVKTNAGKGRFVPIHPEIMDFVNDDTMALLKQTSYRTRFYRTLEQLGIATSGLGKKHTPHDCRHTFSWLCDKYKVDDLSKHLLMGHSLGGDVEKSVYGHRTEDELRNELNKIKIFY
;
A
#
# COMPACT_ATOMS: atom_id res chain seq x y z
N MET A 1 -11.61 51.84 43.18
CA MET A 1 -11.72 50.39 43.01
C MET A 1 -10.38 49.78 43.37
N ALA A 2 -10.34 48.98 44.41
CA ALA A 2 -9.10 48.32 44.79
C ALA A 2 -8.79 47.16 43.83
N LEU A 3 -7.54 47.10 43.44
CA LEU A 3 -7.02 46.02 42.62
C LEU A 3 -6.21 45.08 43.52
N ILE A 4 -6.41 43.79 43.37
CA ILE A 4 -5.67 42.76 44.12
C ILE A 4 -4.90 41.87 43.14
N THR A 5 -3.84 41.26 43.61
CA THR A 5 -3.04 40.34 42.82
C THR A 5 -3.59 38.93 42.95
N CYS A 6 -3.85 38.28 41.86
CA CYS A 6 -4.31 36.90 41.85
C CYS A 6 -3.27 35.98 42.49
N PRO A 7 -3.60 35.22 43.53
CA PRO A 7 -2.64 34.37 44.24
C PRO A 7 -2.14 33.18 43.42
N GLU A 8 -2.76 32.89 42.27
CA GLU A 8 -2.40 31.75 41.41
C GLU A 8 -1.47 32.17 40.26
N CYS A 9 -1.76 33.29 39.56
CA CYS A 9 -1.03 33.70 38.36
C CYS A 9 -0.40 35.11 38.46
N ASN A 10 -0.49 35.78 39.62
CA ASN A 10 -0.02 37.15 39.88
C ASN A 10 -0.62 38.23 38.96
N HIS A 11 -1.69 37.94 38.26
CA HIS A 11 -2.37 38.95 37.44
C HIS A 11 -3.18 39.91 38.31
N THR A 12 -3.14 41.20 37.97
CA THR A 12 -3.90 42.22 38.71
C THR A 12 -5.37 42.17 38.32
N VAL A 13 -6.24 41.97 39.31
CA VAL A 13 -7.68 41.77 39.10
C VAL A 13 -8.47 42.64 40.09
N SER A 14 -9.72 42.94 39.75
CA SER A 14 -10.60 43.65 40.67
C SER A 14 -10.92 42.82 41.92
N GLU A 15 -10.93 43.41 43.09
CA GLU A 15 -11.33 42.76 44.35
C GLU A 15 -12.76 42.21 44.32
N PHE A 16 -13.61 42.73 43.41
CA PHE A 16 -14.99 42.29 43.22
C PHE A 16 -15.15 41.21 42.16
N ALA A 17 -14.07 40.80 41.48
CA ALA A 17 -14.14 39.76 40.48
C ALA A 17 -14.46 38.39 41.11
N GLN A 18 -15.38 37.66 40.53
CA GLN A 18 -15.76 36.31 40.99
C GLN A 18 -14.61 35.33 40.74
N SER A 19 -13.89 35.50 39.65
CA SER A 19 -12.73 34.69 39.28
C SER A 19 -11.69 35.52 38.51
N CYS A 20 -10.44 35.11 38.54
CA CYS A 20 -9.39 35.70 37.75
C CYS A 20 -9.63 35.53 36.25
N PRO A 21 -9.66 36.58 35.42
CA PRO A 21 -9.91 36.46 33.97
C PRO A 21 -8.74 35.79 33.22
N SER A 22 -7.57 35.74 33.83
CA SER A 22 -6.38 35.15 33.23
C SER A 22 -6.24 33.64 33.49
N CYS A 23 -6.58 33.14 34.69
CA CYS A 23 -6.39 31.75 35.09
C CYS A 23 -7.64 31.04 35.64
N GLY A 24 -8.76 31.78 35.76
CA GLY A 24 -10.02 31.23 36.28
C GLY A 24 -10.06 31.03 37.80
N PHE A 25 -9.04 31.50 38.55
CA PHE A 25 -8.97 31.30 39.99
C PHE A 25 -10.10 32.07 40.70
N PRO A 26 -10.92 31.43 41.58
CA PRO A 26 -12.03 32.11 42.28
C PRO A 26 -11.50 33.05 43.38
N ILE A 27 -11.79 34.36 43.28
CA ILE A 27 -11.25 35.40 44.16
C ILE A 27 -12.07 35.60 45.43
N LYS A 28 -13.37 35.31 45.37
CA LYS A 28 -14.28 35.54 46.53
C LYS A 28 -14.23 34.48 47.63
N LEU A 29 -13.38 33.46 47.56
CA LEU A 29 -13.27 32.41 48.57
C LEU A 29 -12.15 32.61 49.60
N SER A 30 -11.48 33.77 49.62
CA SER A 30 -10.34 34.02 50.50
C SER A 30 -10.65 34.81 51.76
N SER A 31 -11.93 35.13 52.04
CA SER A 31 -12.30 35.98 53.21
C SER A 31 -13.38 35.32 54.11
N ILE A 32 -13.10 34.15 54.65
CA ILE A 32 -13.84 33.64 55.81
C ILE A 32 -12.88 33.00 56.82
N ASP A 33 -12.81 33.71 57.93
CA ASP A 33 -12.48 33.33 59.30
C ASP A 33 -11.11 32.74 59.67
N LYS A 34 -10.37 33.65 60.35
CA LYS A 34 -9.41 33.31 61.37
C LYS A 34 -10.11 33.30 62.73
N LYS A 35 -10.05 32.23 63.46
CA LYS A 35 -10.15 32.18 64.91
C LYS A 35 -9.06 31.25 65.47
N PRO A 36 -8.32 31.68 66.53
CA PRO A 36 -7.20 30.90 67.04
C PRO A 36 -7.65 29.91 68.14
N LEU A 37 -7.01 28.75 68.16
CA LEU A 37 -6.99 27.94 69.41
C LEU A 37 -5.57 27.47 69.70
N GLU A 38 -5.22 27.69 70.95
CA GLU A 38 -3.90 27.48 71.57
C GLU A 38 -3.54 26.04 71.82
N THR A 39 -2.26 25.79 71.73
CA THR A 39 -1.35 24.90 72.47
C THR A 39 -1.67 23.40 72.64
N ALA A 40 -0.75 22.62 72.15
CA ALA A 40 0.03 21.63 72.93
C ALA A 40 1.22 21.08 72.12
N ASN A 41 2.37 21.13 72.77
CA ASN A 41 3.66 20.60 72.36
C ASN A 41 3.64 19.17 71.88
N THR A 42 4.19 18.90 70.72
CA THR A 42 5.21 17.87 70.49
C THR A 42 5.75 18.01 69.05
N LYS A 43 7.06 18.15 68.89
CA LYS A 43 7.75 18.17 67.60
C LYS A 43 7.73 16.74 66.98
N PRO A 44 7.29 16.62 65.76
CA PRO A 44 7.92 15.71 64.81
C PRO A 44 8.46 16.47 63.60
N GLN A 45 9.54 15.96 63.06
CA GLN A 45 10.27 16.52 61.89
C GLN A 45 9.33 16.84 60.73
N ALA A 46 9.44 18.07 60.22
CA ALA A 46 8.66 18.54 59.08
C ALA A 46 9.07 17.83 57.83
N HIS A 47 8.31 16.85 57.40
CA HIS A 47 8.35 16.40 56.01
C HIS A 47 7.88 17.54 55.10
N PRO A 48 8.56 17.84 53.97
CA PRO A 48 8.15 18.91 53.07
C PRO A 48 6.72 18.62 52.59
N LYS A 49 5.82 19.61 52.78
CA LYS A 49 4.41 19.51 52.36
C LYS A 49 4.36 19.21 50.87
N ARG A 50 3.89 18.01 50.51
CA ARG A 50 3.66 17.59 49.11
C ARG A 50 2.70 18.59 48.47
N LYS A 51 3.12 19.23 47.36
CA LYS A 51 2.24 20.07 46.52
C LYS A 51 1.05 19.23 46.10
N LYS A 52 -0.18 19.58 46.53
CA LYS A 52 -1.41 18.92 46.10
C LYS A 52 -1.81 19.49 44.75
N TYR A 53 -1.56 18.75 43.69
CA TYR A 53 -2.10 19.07 42.37
C TYR A 53 -3.61 18.76 42.31
N LYS A 54 -4.39 19.51 41.50
CA LYS A 54 -5.82 19.27 41.30
C LYS A 54 -6.03 17.88 40.68
N LYS A 55 -7.08 17.20 41.09
CA LYS A 55 -7.53 15.96 40.44
C LYS A 55 -7.97 16.28 39.02
N LEU A 56 -7.59 15.41 38.08
CA LEU A 56 -8.04 15.53 36.69
C LEU A 56 -9.53 15.20 36.58
N PRO A 57 -10.25 15.76 35.59
CA PRO A 57 -11.64 15.41 35.32
C PRO A 57 -11.80 13.92 35.06
N ASN A 58 -13.00 13.39 35.32
CA ASN A 58 -13.33 12.00 35.03
C ASN A 58 -13.13 11.70 33.54
N GLY A 59 -12.56 10.53 33.25
CA GLY A 59 -12.28 10.13 31.87
C GLY A 59 -10.95 10.63 31.28
N GLN A 60 -10.20 11.46 32.04
CA GLN A 60 -8.92 12.00 31.56
C GLN A 60 -7.68 11.23 32.06
N GLY A 61 -7.86 10.15 32.79
CA GLY A 61 -6.76 9.40 33.37
C GLY A 61 -6.26 9.94 34.69
N SER A 62 -5.05 9.57 35.12
CA SER A 62 -4.48 10.00 36.40
C SER A 62 -2.97 10.14 36.36
N ILE A 63 -2.43 11.05 37.18
CA ILE A 63 -0.99 11.21 37.37
C ILE A 63 -0.68 10.84 38.82
N LYS A 64 0.25 9.92 39.01
CA LYS A 64 0.70 9.46 40.34
C LYS A 64 2.16 9.81 40.54
N MET A 65 2.46 10.35 41.72
CA MET A 65 3.84 10.53 42.15
C MET A 65 4.31 9.23 42.81
N LEU A 66 5.35 8.63 42.25
CA LEU A 66 5.96 7.41 42.76
C LEU A 66 6.92 7.75 43.92
N SER A 67 7.01 6.85 44.88
CA SER A 67 7.93 6.97 46.04
C SER A 67 9.38 6.62 45.63
N GLY A 68 10.34 7.13 46.45
CA GLY A 68 11.77 6.89 46.25
C GLY A 68 12.49 8.01 45.50
N ASN A 69 13.83 7.95 45.43
CA ASN A 69 14.67 8.95 44.77
C ASN A 69 14.77 8.67 43.27
N ARG A 70 13.72 9.02 42.52
CA ARG A 70 13.57 8.76 41.10
C ARG A 70 13.84 10.00 40.27
N ARG A 71 14.59 9.89 39.16
CA ARG A 71 14.80 11.00 38.23
C ARG A 71 13.48 11.40 37.51
N LYS A 72 12.53 10.47 37.39
CA LYS A 72 11.21 10.67 36.74
C LYS A 72 10.11 10.15 37.69
N PRO A 73 9.73 10.93 38.72
CA PRO A 73 8.81 10.44 39.73
C PRO A 73 7.34 10.46 39.36
N TYR A 74 6.95 11.15 38.28
CA TYR A 74 5.55 11.23 37.88
C TYR A 74 5.19 10.22 36.82
N ALA A 75 4.25 9.33 37.13
CA ALA A 75 3.71 8.35 36.18
C ALA A 75 2.33 8.80 35.69
N ALA A 76 2.16 8.90 34.36
CA ALA A 76 0.89 9.20 33.73
C ALA A 76 0.15 7.92 33.35
N TYR A 77 -1.08 7.76 33.81
CA TYR A 77 -1.94 6.62 33.55
C TYR A 77 -3.13 7.06 32.70
N PRO A 78 -3.40 6.41 31.56
CA PRO A 78 -4.55 6.74 30.73
C PRO A 78 -5.87 6.35 31.43
N PRO A 79 -7.03 6.75 30.89
CA PRO A 79 -8.33 6.29 31.35
C PRO A 79 -8.40 4.75 31.34
N CYS A 80 -9.15 4.16 32.26
CA CYS A 80 -9.37 2.73 32.27
C CYS A 80 -10.23 2.32 31.05
N LYS A 81 -9.86 1.20 30.40
CA LYS A 81 -10.58 0.65 29.23
C LYS A 81 -11.67 -0.36 29.58
N GLY A 82 -12.09 -0.44 30.83
CA GLY A 82 -13.13 -1.36 31.28
C GLY A 82 -13.03 -1.64 32.77
N PHE A 83 -13.96 -2.46 33.24
CA PHE A 83 -14.07 -2.85 34.64
C PHE A 83 -13.86 -4.36 34.83
N GLN A 84 -13.37 -4.75 35.99
CA GLN A 84 -13.31 -6.14 36.42
C GLN A 84 -14.71 -6.60 36.87
N LEU A 85 -14.90 -7.91 37.03
CA LEU A 85 -16.18 -8.47 37.48
C LEU A 85 -16.63 -7.92 38.84
N ASN A 86 -15.70 -7.43 39.67
CA ASN A 86 -15.98 -6.81 40.98
C ASN A 86 -16.27 -5.30 40.87
N GLY A 87 -16.47 -4.75 39.69
CA GLY A 87 -16.74 -3.34 39.45
C GLY A 87 -15.52 -2.41 39.55
N SER A 88 -14.33 -2.91 39.89
CA SER A 88 -13.13 -2.08 39.93
C SER A 88 -12.56 -1.82 38.49
N PRO A 89 -12.00 -0.63 38.22
CA PRO A 89 -11.43 -0.35 36.92
C PRO A 89 -10.22 -1.26 36.64
N LYS A 90 -10.13 -1.79 35.42
CA LYS A 90 -8.94 -2.53 34.99
C LYS A 90 -7.75 -1.56 34.94
N PRO A 91 -6.62 -1.91 35.64
CA PRO A 91 -5.43 -1.04 35.58
C PRO A 91 -4.88 -0.98 34.18
N SER A 92 -4.67 0.24 33.68
CA SER A 92 -3.94 0.47 32.43
C SER A 92 -2.46 0.69 32.74
N PRO A 93 -1.51 0.26 31.90
CA PRO A 93 -0.11 0.57 32.08
C PRO A 93 0.11 2.08 31.99
N ALA A 94 1.18 2.58 32.62
CA ALA A 94 1.54 3.98 32.52
C ALA A 94 1.98 4.31 31.08
N ILE A 95 1.54 5.46 30.57
CA ILE A 95 1.96 5.99 29.25
C ILE A 95 3.48 6.31 29.28
N GLY A 96 3.96 6.79 30.44
CA GLY A 96 5.37 7.12 30.63
C GLY A 96 5.64 7.63 32.05
N TYR A 97 6.94 7.87 32.31
CA TYR A 97 7.45 8.43 33.56
C TYR A 97 8.14 9.75 33.26
N PHE A 98 7.84 10.81 34.02
CA PHE A 98 8.22 12.17 33.73
C PHE A 98 8.92 12.83 34.94
N PRO A 99 9.84 13.79 34.70
CA PRO A 99 10.49 14.54 35.76
C PRO A 99 9.51 15.44 36.53
N THR A 100 8.55 16.03 35.84
CA THR A 100 7.60 16.98 36.40
C THR A 100 6.13 16.52 36.19
N TRP A 101 5.25 17.03 37.05
CA TRP A 101 3.81 16.78 36.90
C TRP A 101 3.27 17.42 35.60
N HIS A 102 3.79 18.56 35.18
CA HIS A 102 3.34 19.24 33.97
C HIS A 102 3.68 18.46 32.70
N GLU A 103 4.86 17.86 32.64
CA GLU A 103 5.22 16.99 31.52
C GLU A 103 4.34 15.72 31.48
N ALA A 104 4.06 15.12 32.64
CA ALA A 104 3.14 13.99 32.75
C ALA A 104 1.72 14.38 32.31
N PHE A 105 1.29 15.61 32.65
CA PHE A 105 -0.01 16.12 32.23
C PHE A 105 -0.05 16.43 30.74
N ALA A 106 0.98 17.05 30.15
CA ALA A 106 1.07 17.28 28.71
C ALA A 106 1.00 15.96 27.93
N ALA A 107 1.73 14.94 28.37
CA ALA A 107 1.68 13.61 27.75
C ALA A 107 0.28 12.97 27.86
N LEU A 108 -0.44 13.19 28.96
CA LEU A 108 -1.79 12.69 29.13
C LEU A 108 -2.82 13.43 28.29
N VAL A 109 -2.63 14.74 28.10
CA VAL A 109 -3.46 15.57 27.19
C VAL A 109 -3.27 15.10 25.75
N GLU A 110 -2.02 14.89 25.33
CA GLU A 110 -1.71 14.38 23.99
C GLU A 110 -2.29 12.98 23.77
N TYR A 111 -2.15 12.09 24.77
CA TYR A 111 -2.77 10.79 24.74
C TYR A 111 -4.30 10.87 24.57
N ASN A 112 -4.97 11.79 25.26
CA ASN A 112 -6.44 11.95 25.20
C ASN A 112 -6.92 12.60 23.90
N LYS A 113 -6.08 13.34 23.20
CA LYS A 113 -6.37 13.85 21.84
C LYS A 113 -6.42 12.73 20.81
N SER A 114 -5.62 11.67 21.00
CA SER A 114 -5.56 10.52 20.12
C SER A 114 -5.54 9.23 20.95
N PRO A 115 -6.69 8.79 21.50
CA PRO A 115 -6.75 7.62 22.39
C PRO A 115 -6.41 6.30 21.67
N TYR A 116 -6.31 6.32 20.35
CA TYR A 116 -5.84 5.19 19.51
C TYR A 116 -4.31 5.15 19.38
N ASP A 117 -3.60 6.19 19.81
CA ASP A 117 -2.12 6.26 19.75
C ASP A 117 -1.46 5.54 20.94
N LEU A 118 -1.94 4.33 21.21
CA LEU A 118 -1.50 3.53 22.35
C LEU A 118 -0.07 3.03 22.24
N SER A 119 0.51 3.01 21.05
CA SER A 119 1.84 2.45 20.84
C SER A 119 2.78 3.36 20.05
N ASN A 120 2.30 4.51 19.52
CA ASN A 120 3.06 5.31 18.56
C ASN A 120 3.81 4.38 17.57
N PRO A 121 3.05 3.70 16.68
CA PRO A 121 3.55 2.58 15.93
C PRO A 121 4.72 2.97 15.03
N THR A 122 5.65 2.04 14.87
CA THR A 122 6.73 2.19 13.91
C THR A 122 6.22 1.97 12.47
N PHE A 123 7.04 2.31 11.48
CA PHE A 123 6.76 1.99 10.09
C PHE A 123 6.51 0.49 9.89
N ALA A 124 7.29 -0.36 10.56
CA ALA A 124 7.11 -1.82 10.49
C ALA A 124 5.80 -2.28 11.13
N ASP A 125 5.37 -1.68 12.24
CA ASP A 125 4.09 -2.01 12.90
C ASP A 125 2.90 -1.64 12.00
N VAL A 126 2.95 -0.44 11.37
CA VAL A 126 1.91 0.00 10.42
C VAL A 126 1.89 -0.90 9.19
N TYR A 127 3.06 -1.27 8.65
CA TYR A 127 3.13 -2.21 7.54
C TYR A 127 2.52 -3.57 7.88
N LYS A 128 2.85 -4.13 9.03
CA LYS A 128 2.28 -5.41 9.49
C LYS A 128 0.75 -5.36 9.55
N SER A 129 0.21 -4.33 10.18
CA SER A 129 -1.24 -4.14 10.30
C SER A 129 -1.90 -3.92 8.93
N TYR A 130 -1.30 -3.10 8.06
CA TYR A 130 -1.74 -2.91 6.68
C TYR A 130 -1.73 -4.22 5.89
N TYR A 131 -0.64 -4.99 5.99
CA TYR A 131 -0.47 -6.27 5.30
C TYR A 131 -1.54 -7.27 5.70
N GLU A 132 -1.76 -7.44 7.02
CA GLU A 132 -2.80 -8.32 7.56
C GLU A 132 -4.20 -7.90 7.10
N ASN A 133 -4.50 -6.61 7.14
CA ASN A 133 -5.79 -6.08 6.68
C ASN A 133 -6.02 -6.33 5.19
N LYS A 134 -4.99 -6.11 4.35
CA LYS A 134 -5.10 -6.23 2.91
C LYS A 134 -5.12 -7.67 2.43
N TYR A 135 -4.22 -8.53 2.91
CA TYR A 135 -4.00 -9.85 2.35
C TYR A 135 -4.74 -10.97 3.09
N ASN A 136 -5.06 -10.78 4.38
CA ASN A 136 -5.88 -11.73 5.15
C ASN A 136 -7.37 -11.36 5.17
N GLY A 137 -7.75 -10.28 4.49
CA GLY A 137 -9.13 -9.84 4.36
C GLY A 137 -9.98 -10.70 3.40
N LYS A 138 -11.25 -10.34 3.26
CA LYS A 138 -12.21 -11.05 2.38
C LYS A 138 -11.82 -11.00 0.89
N LYS A 139 -11.15 -9.92 0.45
CA LYS A 139 -10.69 -9.76 -0.93
C LYS A 139 -9.39 -10.52 -1.15
N LYS A 140 -9.42 -11.48 -2.06
CA LYS A 140 -8.21 -12.24 -2.43
C LYS A 140 -7.35 -11.43 -3.40
N TYR A 141 -6.10 -11.27 -3.06
CA TYR A 141 -5.08 -10.69 -3.93
C TYR A 141 -4.19 -11.78 -4.54
N SER A 142 -3.52 -11.48 -5.65
CA SER A 142 -2.59 -12.42 -6.26
C SER A 142 -1.31 -12.54 -5.40
N ARG A 143 -0.70 -13.73 -5.41
CA ARG A 143 0.61 -13.95 -4.77
C ARG A 143 1.68 -12.96 -5.25
N SER A 144 1.62 -12.57 -6.53
CA SER A 144 2.54 -11.56 -7.08
C SER A 144 2.38 -10.20 -6.40
N SER A 145 1.15 -9.75 -6.16
CA SER A 145 0.88 -8.49 -5.43
C SER A 145 1.41 -8.53 -4.01
N GLU A 146 1.23 -9.65 -3.33
CA GLU A 146 1.73 -9.88 -1.97
C GLU A 146 3.26 -9.85 -1.94
N THR A 147 3.92 -10.60 -2.84
CA THR A 147 5.38 -10.63 -2.97
C THR A 147 5.94 -9.25 -3.30
N SER A 148 5.30 -8.50 -4.21
CA SER A 148 5.73 -7.15 -4.57
C SER A 148 5.67 -6.20 -3.37
N SER A 149 4.59 -6.27 -2.56
CA SER A 149 4.46 -5.48 -1.34
C SER A 149 5.55 -5.83 -0.31
N ALA A 150 5.81 -7.13 -0.12
CA ALA A 150 6.86 -7.60 0.80
C ALA A 150 8.26 -7.17 0.36
N ASN A 151 8.54 -7.24 -0.95
CA ASN A 151 9.83 -6.79 -1.50
C ASN A 151 9.98 -5.26 -1.38
N ALA A 152 8.93 -4.49 -1.67
CA ALA A 152 8.95 -3.05 -1.47
C ALA A 152 9.26 -2.69 -0.01
N PHE A 153 8.62 -3.35 0.95
CA PHE A 153 8.89 -3.16 2.38
C PHE A 153 10.34 -3.49 2.75
N LYS A 154 10.89 -4.59 2.25
CA LYS A 154 12.30 -4.96 2.49
C LYS A 154 13.29 -3.87 2.08
N ASN A 155 12.99 -3.10 1.06
CA ASN A 155 13.85 -2.02 0.59
C ASN A 155 13.69 -0.70 1.37
N CYS A 156 12.86 -0.69 2.42
CA CYS A 156 12.63 0.46 3.29
C CYS A 156 13.23 0.28 4.70
N THR A 157 14.33 -0.46 4.84
CA THR A 157 14.89 -0.88 6.15
C THR A 157 15.18 0.29 7.08
N GLU A 158 15.62 1.43 6.57
CA GLU A 158 15.93 2.63 7.35
C GLU A 158 14.68 3.25 8.02
N LEU A 159 13.48 2.95 7.52
CA LEU A 159 12.22 3.41 8.10
C LEU A 159 11.65 2.44 9.13
N HIS A 160 12.03 1.16 9.13
CA HIS A 160 11.35 0.11 9.88
C HIS A 160 11.18 0.43 11.36
N SER A 161 12.22 0.94 12.02
CA SER A 161 12.20 1.28 13.45
C SER A 161 11.72 2.70 13.74
N ARG A 162 11.56 3.54 12.72
CA ARG A 162 11.11 4.92 12.88
C ARG A 162 9.62 4.99 13.18
N LYS A 163 9.22 5.92 14.01
CA LYS A 163 7.82 6.16 14.33
C LYS A 163 7.08 6.70 13.10
N PHE A 164 5.98 6.04 12.70
CA PHE A 164 5.26 6.38 11.46
C PHE A 164 4.77 7.84 11.45
N ARG A 165 4.31 8.33 12.58
CA ARG A 165 3.84 9.71 12.77
C ARG A 165 4.94 10.77 12.59
N GLU A 166 6.19 10.41 12.81
CA GLU A 166 7.34 11.31 12.70
C GLU A 166 7.91 11.36 11.27
N LEU A 167 7.52 10.44 10.40
CA LEU A 167 7.99 10.40 9.02
C LEU A 167 7.47 11.61 8.24
N ARG A 168 8.34 12.17 7.43
CA ARG A 168 8.06 13.29 6.54
C ARG A 168 8.39 12.92 5.10
N ARG A 169 7.93 13.73 4.14
CA ARG A 169 8.23 13.53 2.72
C ARG A 169 9.72 13.36 2.44
N VAL A 170 10.57 14.10 3.14
CA VAL A 170 12.03 14.04 2.99
C VAL A 170 12.56 12.64 3.32
N ASP A 171 12.04 12.00 4.36
CA ASP A 171 12.44 10.65 4.75
C ASP A 171 12.05 9.61 3.70
N LEU A 172 10.84 9.73 3.16
CA LEU A 172 10.34 8.84 2.10
C LEU A 172 11.09 9.05 0.78
N GLN A 173 11.39 10.31 0.45
CA GLN A 173 12.17 10.67 -0.72
C GLN A 173 13.59 10.11 -0.62
N HIS A 174 14.21 10.21 0.56
CA HIS A 174 15.54 9.68 0.81
C HIS A 174 15.63 8.18 0.52
N VAL A 175 14.61 7.39 0.89
CA VAL A 175 14.56 5.96 0.56
C VAL A 175 14.61 5.73 -0.95
N LEU A 176 13.81 6.48 -1.74
CA LEU A 176 13.79 6.31 -3.19
C LEU A 176 15.08 6.77 -3.85
N ASP A 177 15.65 7.89 -3.39
CA ASP A 177 16.87 8.48 -3.99
C ASP A 177 18.11 7.61 -3.72
N ASN A 178 18.14 6.87 -2.61
CA ASN A 178 19.28 6.01 -2.25
C ASN A 178 19.06 4.51 -2.57
N CYS A 179 17.88 4.13 -3.06
CA CYS A 179 17.59 2.73 -3.39
C CYS A 179 18.19 2.39 -4.78
N PRO A 180 19.12 1.42 -4.89
CA PRO A 180 19.82 1.10 -6.14
C PRO A 180 18.98 0.22 -7.07
N LEU A 181 17.68 0.39 -7.09
CA LEU A 181 16.75 -0.39 -7.91
C LEU A 181 16.34 0.41 -9.14
N LYS A 182 15.88 -0.32 -10.17
CA LYS A 182 15.30 0.24 -11.38
C LYS A 182 13.97 0.94 -11.11
N HIS A 183 13.58 1.84 -12.01
CA HIS A 183 12.37 2.67 -11.92
C HIS A 183 11.11 1.88 -11.53
N ALA A 184 10.79 0.79 -12.22
CA ALA A 184 9.64 -0.06 -11.92
C ALA A 184 9.61 -0.63 -10.48
N SER A 185 10.78 -0.91 -9.89
CA SER A 185 10.86 -1.37 -8.49
C SER A 185 10.66 -0.22 -7.51
N LEU A 186 11.13 0.98 -7.83
CA LEU A 186 10.88 2.20 -7.06
C LEU A 186 9.39 2.60 -7.09
N GLU A 187 8.69 2.37 -8.21
CA GLU A 187 7.24 2.54 -8.28
C GLU A 187 6.48 1.66 -7.29
N LEU A 188 6.95 0.42 -7.07
CA LEU A 188 6.36 -0.47 -6.07
C LEU A 188 6.56 0.06 -4.64
N ILE A 189 7.73 0.66 -4.33
CA ILE A 189 7.99 1.30 -3.05
C ILE A 189 7.09 2.53 -2.87
N LEU A 190 7.02 3.40 -3.87
CA LEU A 190 6.17 4.58 -3.84
C LEU A 190 4.67 4.20 -3.70
N SER A 191 4.25 3.16 -4.40
CA SER A 191 2.90 2.60 -4.27
C SER A 191 2.63 2.06 -2.87
N LEU A 192 3.62 1.41 -2.24
CA LEU A 192 3.52 0.96 -0.85
C LEU A 192 3.34 2.14 0.09
N PHE A 193 4.15 3.21 -0.03
CA PHE A 193 4.00 4.42 0.79
C PHE A 193 2.59 4.99 0.70
N LYS A 194 2.08 5.22 -0.51
CA LYS A 194 0.71 5.72 -0.73
C LYS A 194 -0.34 4.86 -0.05
N GLN A 195 -0.25 3.54 -0.20
CA GLN A 195 -1.21 2.61 0.39
C GLN A 195 -1.13 2.58 1.93
N MET A 196 0.08 2.65 2.49
CA MET A 196 0.28 2.70 3.94
C MET A 196 -0.25 4.01 4.54
N TYR A 197 -0.05 5.16 3.87
CA TYR A 197 -0.62 6.43 4.33
C TYR A 197 -2.14 6.45 4.26
N ILE A 198 -2.75 5.96 3.18
CA ILE A 198 -4.23 5.81 3.10
C ILE A 198 -4.74 4.94 4.26
N TYR A 199 -4.07 3.84 4.55
CA TYR A 199 -4.43 2.95 5.65
C TYR A 199 -4.24 3.61 7.02
N ALA A 200 -3.12 4.30 7.23
CA ALA A 200 -2.80 4.96 8.50
C ALA A 200 -3.72 6.15 8.80
N ILE A 201 -4.14 6.91 7.78
CA ILE A 201 -5.15 7.98 7.90
C ILE A 201 -6.51 7.37 8.29
N GLY A 202 -6.90 6.27 7.65
CA GLY A 202 -8.14 5.56 7.99
C GLY A 202 -8.18 4.98 9.41
N LEU A 203 -7.05 4.91 10.10
CA LEU A 203 -6.91 4.49 11.50
C LEU A 203 -6.54 5.64 12.45
N ASP A 204 -6.60 6.89 12.00
CA ASP A 204 -6.22 8.08 12.78
C ASP A 204 -4.78 8.03 13.35
N ILE A 205 -3.89 7.25 12.73
CA ILE A 205 -2.47 7.19 13.10
C ILE A 205 -1.76 8.49 12.68
N VAL A 206 -2.10 9.02 11.52
CA VAL A 206 -1.61 10.29 10.98
C VAL A 206 -2.75 11.08 10.35
N ASP A 207 -2.64 12.42 10.37
CA ASP A 207 -3.66 13.33 9.82
C ASP A 207 -3.38 13.72 8.37
N LYS A 208 -2.15 13.48 7.89
CA LYS A 208 -1.68 13.96 6.58
C LYS A 208 -0.89 12.89 5.85
N ASP A 209 -1.12 12.80 4.54
CA ASP A 209 -0.37 11.94 3.63
C ASP A 209 0.94 12.60 3.19
N TYR A 210 2.06 12.16 3.76
CA TYR A 210 3.39 12.62 3.39
C TYR A 210 3.98 11.89 2.17
N SER A 211 3.32 10.86 1.65
CA SER A 211 3.71 10.23 0.38
C SER A 211 3.34 11.08 -0.84
N LEU A 212 2.42 12.04 -0.66
CA LEU A 212 2.07 12.99 -1.71
C LEU A 212 3.26 13.87 -2.08
N GLY A 213 3.58 13.92 -3.37
CA GLY A 213 4.69 14.70 -3.90
C GLY A 213 6.07 14.05 -3.76
N VAL A 214 6.16 12.81 -3.25
CA VAL A 214 7.35 11.96 -3.40
C VAL A 214 7.46 11.54 -4.85
N LYS A 215 8.67 11.62 -5.43
CA LYS A 215 8.93 11.39 -6.86
C LYS A 215 10.07 10.41 -7.06
N ILE A 216 10.04 9.70 -8.17
CA ILE A 216 11.15 8.89 -8.63
C ILE A 216 11.98 9.77 -9.55
N ASN A 217 13.25 10.01 -9.18
CA ASN A 217 14.13 10.96 -9.84
C ASN A 217 15.05 10.31 -10.90
N ILE A 218 14.94 8.97 -11.08
CA ILE A 218 15.65 8.29 -12.18
C ILE A 218 14.71 8.17 -13.38
N ALA A 219 15.29 8.13 -14.57
CA ALA A 219 14.54 7.94 -15.81
C ALA A 219 13.77 6.62 -15.77
N ASP A 220 12.60 6.60 -16.41
CA ASP A 220 11.88 5.37 -16.69
C ASP A 220 12.69 4.55 -17.68
N ASP A 221 13.32 3.51 -17.18
CA ASP A 221 14.10 2.53 -17.93
C ASP A 221 13.27 1.27 -18.28
N ASP A 222 11.95 1.35 -18.14
CA ASP A 222 11.04 0.29 -18.59
C ASP A 222 11.12 0.19 -20.12
N GLU A 223 11.95 -0.73 -20.53
CA GLU A 223 12.07 -1.11 -21.92
C GLU A 223 10.73 -1.68 -22.38
N LYS A 224 10.01 -0.89 -23.17
CA LYS A 224 8.83 -1.41 -23.86
C LYS A 224 9.28 -2.59 -24.71
N GLY A 225 8.59 -3.71 -24.58
CA GLY A 225 8.86 -4.88 -25.40
C GLY A 225 8.69 -4.54 -26.89
N GLU A 226 9.50 -5.14 -27.74
CA GLU A 226 9.48 -4.93 -29.18
C GLU A 226 8.84 -6.10 -29.90
N PRO A 227 8.02 -5.86 -30.93
CA PRO A 227 7.50 -6.92 -31.75
C PRO A 227 8.63 -7.64 -32.49
N PHE A 228 8.44 -8.89 -32.83
CA PHE A 228 9.26 -9.60 -33.80
C PHE A 228 9.15 -8.92 -35.16
N THR A 229 10.26 -8.83 -35.88
CA THR A 229 10.31 -8.25 -37.23
C THR A 229 9.65 -9.18 -38.26
N ASN A 230 9.52 -8.69 -39.51
CA ASN A 230 9.03 -9.55 -40.60
C ASN A 230 9.99 -10.73 -40.86
N GLU A 231 11.29 -10.44 -40.80
CA GLU A 231 12.36 -11.41 -41.01
C GLU A 231 12.35 -12.48 -39.88
N ASP A 232 12.15 -12.08 -38.64
CA ASP A 232 11.99 -13.01 -37.53
C ASP A 232 10.76 -13.90 -37.70
N LEU A 233 9.65 -13.30 -38.13
CA LEU A 233 8.41 -14.06 -38.39
C LEU A 233 8.58 -15.06 -39.53
N GLN A 234 9.25 -14.66 -40.61
CA GLN A 234 9.55 -15.58 -41.72
C GLN A 234 10.39 -16.75 -41.22
N LEU A 235 11.43 -16.49 -40.45
CA LEU A 235 12.31 -17.53 -39.89
C LEU A 235 11.56 -18.49 -38.94
N LEU A 236 10.64 -17.96 -38.14
CA LEU A 236 9.76 -18.79 -37.30
C LEU A 236 8.86 -19.69 -38.15
N TRP A 237 8.29 -19.18 -39.26
CA TRP A 237 7.48 -19.98 -40.15
C TRP A 237 8.28 -21.04 -40.93
N GLU A 238 9.49 -20.75 -41.34
CA GLU A 238 10.40 -21.70 -41.96
C GLU A 238 10.74 -22.87 -41.03
N ASN A 239 10.81 -22.61 -39.73
CA ASN A 239 11.11 -23.61 -38.69
C ASN A 239 9.88 -24.16 -37.95
N LYS A 240 8.68 -24.06 -38.55
CA LYS A 240 7.40 -24.46 -37.95
C LYS A 240 7.25 -25.95 -37.61
N THR A 241 8.21 -26.77 -37.96
CA THR A 241 8.24 -28.20 -37.57
C THR A 241 8.69 -28.41 -36.13
N ASP A 242 9.41 -27.44 -35.54
CA ASP A 242 9.81 -27.48 -34.12
C ASP A 242 8.62 -27.16 -33.21
N THR A 243 8.38 -28.00 -32.21
CA THR A 243 7.24 -27.84 -31.30
C THR A 243 7.32 -26.53 -30.50
N CYS A 244 8.52 -26.05 -30.13
CA CYS A 244 8.65 -24.79 -29.40
C CYS A 244 8.37 -23.59 -30.31
N VAL A 245 8.80 -23.65 -31.60
CA VAL A 245 8.45 -22.63 -32.59
C VAL A 245 6.95 -22.58 -32.81
N GLN A 246 6.28 -23.73 -32.92
CA GLN A 246 4.81 -23.78 -32.97
C GLN A 246 4.16 -23.06 -31.80
N THR A 247 4.68 -23.23 -30.56
CA THR A 247 4.13 -22.52 -29.42
C THR A 247 4.39 -21.02 -29.48
N ILE A 248 5.51 -20.57 -30.03
CA ILE A 248 5.79 -19.15 -30.25
C ILE A 248 4.80 -18.55 -31.25
N LEU A 249 4.54 -19.23 -32.36
CA LEU A 249 3.53 -18.84 -33.35
C LEU A 249 2.12 -18.81 -32.75
N ILE A 250 1.75 -19.78 -31.91
CA ILE A 250 0.48 -19.77 -31.17
C ILE A 250 0.38 -18.53 -30.27
N LEU A 251 1.46 -18.17 -29.56
CA LEU A 251 1.48 -16.97 -28.72
C LEU A 251 1.33 -15.69 -29.55
N ILE A 252 2.01 -15.62 -30.69
CA ILE A 252 1.96 -14.46 -31.62
C ILE A 252 0.56 -14.30 -32.19
N TYR A 253 -0.05 -15.35 -32.74
CA TYR A 253 -1.34 -15.26 -33.44
C TYR A 253 -2.58 -15.34 -32.54
N SER A 254 -2.39 -15.54 -31.23
CA SER A 254 -3.48 -15.52 -30.24
C SER A 254 -3.48 -14.26 -29.35
N GLY A 255 -2.36 -13.56 -29.25
CA GLY A 255 -2.21 -12.38 -28.40
C GLY A 255 -2.38 -12.61 -26.92
N PHE A 256 -2.41 -13.84 -26.43
CA PHE A 256 -2.52 -14.14 -25.00
C PHE A 256 -1.21 -13.86 -24.24
N ARG A 257 -1.35 -13.49 -22.97
CA ARG A 257 -0.20 -13.49 -22.05
C ARG A 257 0.21 -14.93 -21.72
N ILE A 258 1.50 -15.21 -21.61
CA ILE A 258 2.01 -16.55 -21.29
C ILE A 258 1.36 -17.16 -20.03
N SER A 259 1.03 -16.34 -19.03
CA SER A 259 0.39 -16.83 -17.81
C SER A 259 -1.04 -17.36 -18.02
N ALA A 260 -1.71 -16.98 -19.11
CA ALA A 260 -3.06 -17.44 -19.43
C ALA A 260 -3.10 -18.93 -19.81
N TRP A 261 -2.01 -19.43 -20.38
CA TRP A 261 -1.94 -20.81 -20.87
C TRP A 261 -2.01 -21.86 -19.77
N LYS A 262 -1.75 -21.50 -18.51
CA LYS A 262 -1.91 -22.42 -17.38
C LYS A 262 -3.36 -22.90 -17.18
N THR A 263 -4.32 -22.08 -17.55
CA THR A 263 -5.76 -22.32 -17.38
C THR A 263 -6.53 -22.16 -18.68
N MET A 264 -5.82 -22.24 -19.83
CA MET A 264 -6.43 -22.11 -21.15
C MET A 264 -7.29 -23.32 -21.47
N ASP A 265 -8.50 -23.04 -21.92
CA ASP A 265 -9.39 -24.00 -22.53
C ASP A 265 -9.33 -23.87 -24.07
N VAL A 266 -9.26 -24.99 -24.76
CA VAL A 266 -9.20 -25.07 -26.23
C VAL A 266 -10.44 -25.80 -26.73
N ASP A 267 -11.34 -25.06 -27.33
CA ASP A 267 -12.50 -25.60 -27.97
C ASP A 267 -12.20 -25.90 -29.45
N LYS A 268 -11.87 -27.18 -29.75
CA LYS A 268 -11.55 -27.61 -31.11
C LYS A 268 -12.78 -27.55 -32.03
N SER A 269 -14.01 -27.73 -31.48
CA SER A 269 -15.26 -27.69 -32.26
C SER A 269 -15.58 -26.28 -32.72
N GLN A 270 -15.41 -25.32 -31.83
CA GLN A 270 -15.58 -23.87 -32.09
C GLN A 270 -14.33 -23.24 -32.67
N LYS A 271 -13.21 -23.95 -32.79
CA LYS A 271 -11.92 -23.46 -33.26
C LYS A 271 -11.51 -22.17 -32.53
N CYS A 272 -11.51 -22.21 -31.20
CA CYS A 272 -11.22 -21.06 -30.39
C CYS A 272 -10.48 -21.40 -29.10
N PHE A 273 -9.79 -20.38 -28.56
CA PHE A 273 -9.28 -20.35 -27.19
C PHE A 273 -10.28 -19.64 -26.31
N ARG A 274 -10.60 -20.25 -25.15
CA ARG A 274 -11.36 -19.59 -24.09
C ARG A 274 -10.48 -19.46 -22.85
N GLY A 275 -10.19 -18.24 -22.43
CA GLY A 275 -9.28 -18.04 -21.31
C GLY A 275 -8.89 -16.60 -21.09
N GLY A 276 -7.93 -16.43 -20.22
CA GLY A 276 -7.38 -15.12 -19.85
C GLY A 276 -7.23 -14.96 -18.35
N VAL A 277 -6.29 -14.12 -17.97
CA VAL A 277 -5.94 -13.86 -16.58
C VAL A 277 -5.82 -12.35 -16.37
N LYS A 278 -5.82 -11.86 -15.19
CA LYS A 278 -5.48 -10.50 -14.76
C LYS A 278 -6.64 -9.48 -14.76
N THR A 279 -7.48 -9.38 -15.79
CA THR A 279 -8.59 -8.41 -15.85
C THR A 279 -9.93 -9.11 -15.98
N ASN A 280 -11.00 -8.48 -15.50
CA ASN A 280 -12.35 -9.05 -15.68
C ASN A 280 -12.71 -9.19 -17.17
N ALA A 281 -12.35 -8.21 -17.99
CA ALA A 281 -12.53 -8.25 -19.45
C ALA A 281 -11.67 -9.33 -20.14
N GLY A 282 -10.58 -9.76 -19.49
CA GLY A 282 -9.68 -10.78 -20.04
C GLY A 282 -10.05 -12.21 -19.64
N LYS A 283 -10.84 -12.40 -18.59
CA LYS A 283 -11.21 -13.74 -18.10
C LYS A 283 -12.27 -14.38 -19.00
N GLY A 284 -12.00 -15.63 -19.43
CA GLY A 284 -12.96 -16.38 -20.24
C GLY A 284 -13.24 -15.80 -21.63
N ARG A 285 -12.39 -14.86 -22.12
CA ARG A 285 -12.60 -14.26 -23.42
C ARG A 285 -12.47 -15.27 -24.54
N PHE A 286 -13.26 -15.08 -25.57
CA PHE A 286 -13.20 -15.82 -26.82
C PHE A 286 -12.11 -15.24 -27.72
N VAL A 287 -11.22 -16.08 -28.22
CA VAL A 287 -10.23 -15.73 -29.25
C VAL A 287 -10.24 -16.82 -30.28
N PRO A 288 -10.64 -16.56 -31.55
CA PRO A 288 -10.59 -17.54 -32.61
C PRO A 288 -9.17 -18.06 -32.81
N ILE A 289 -9.02 -19.32 -33.20
CA ILE A 289 -7.74 -19.85 -33.63
C ILE A 289 -7.57 -19.42 -35.09
N HIS A 290 -6.47 -18.75 -35.39
CA HIS A 290 -6.15 -18.39 -36.78
C HIS A 290 -5.98 -19.66 -37.61
N PRO A 291 -6.56 -19.73 -38.83
CA PRO A 291 -6.55 -20.98 -39.64
C PRO A 291 -5.15 -21.58 -39.79
N GLU A 292 -4.15 -20.77 -40.04
CA GLU A 292 -2.78 -21.21 -40.32
C GLU A 292 -2.04 -21.83 -39.13
N ILE A 293 -2.49 -21.56 -37.91
CA ILE A 293 -1.90 -22.15 -36.69
C ILE A 293 -2.77 -23.29 -36.13
N MET A 294 -3.86 -23.64 -36.79
CA MET A 294 -4.78 -24.65 -36.29
C MET A 294 -4.09 -25.99 -36.04
N ASP A 295 -3.25 -26.46 -36.98
CA ASP A 295 -2.52 -27.71 -36.86
C ASP A 295 -1.48 -27.74 -35.77
N PHE A 296 -1.05 -26.55 -35.31
CA PHE A 296 -0.09 -26.41 -34.19
C PHE A 296 -0.79 -26.58 -32.84
N VAL A 297 -2.12 -26.45 -32.77
CA VAL A 297 -2.89 -26.56 -31.53
C VAL A 297 -3.18 -28.03 -31.23
N ASN A 298 -2.18 -28.73 -30.70
CA ASN A 298 -2.21 -30.12 -30.32
C ASN A 298 -1.79 -30.33 -28.86
N ASP A 299 -1.84 -31.58 -28.40
CA ASP A 299 -1.58 -31.88 -26.99
C ASP A 299 -0.14 -31.59 -26.58
N ASP A 300 0.85 -31.76 -27.46
CA ASP A 300 2.27 -31.48 -27.17
C ASP A 300 2.54 -30.02 -26.99
N THR A 301 2.06 -29.16 -27.90
CA THR A 301 2.21 -27.70 -27.81
C THR A 301 1.46 -27.13 -26.61
N MET A 302 0.25 -27.65 -26.35
CA MET A 302 -0.52 -27.21 -25.16
C MET A 302 0.14 -27.65 -23.86
N ALA A 303 0.69 -28.87 -23.81
CA ALA A 303 1.45 -29.34 -22.65
C ALA A 303 2.72 -28.50 -22.43
N LEU A 304 3.45 -28.14 -23.50
CA LEU A 304 4.65 -27.30 -23.43
C LEU A 304 4.35 -25.90 -22.90
N LEU A 305 3.29 -25.25 -23.38
CA LEU A 305 2.87 -23.91 -22.90
C LEU A 305 2.50 -23.87 -21.41
N LYS A 306 2.04 -24.99 -20.85
CA LYS A 306 1.67 -25.11 -19.43
C LYS A 306 2.89 -25.34 -18.51
N GLN A 307 4.04 -25.73 -19.05
CA GLN A 307 5.23 -26.02 -18.26
C GLN A 307 5.82 -24.76 -17.59
N THR A 308 6.29 -24.90 -16.37
CA THR A 308 7.00 -23.83 -15.66
C THR A 308 8.34 -23.48 -16.32
N SER A 309 8.96 -24.45 -16.97
CA SER A 309 10.23 -24.31 -17.71
C SER A 309 10.07 -23.74 -19.12
N TYR A 310 8.84 -23.44 -19.57
CA TYR A 310 8.60 -22.91 -20.93
C TYR A 310 9.48 -21.73 -21.29
N ARG A 311 9.69 -20.78 -20.37
CA ARG A 311 10.54 -19.60 -20.61
C ARG A 311 11.97 -19.98 -20.99
N THR A 312 12.54 -21.00 -20.35
CA THR A 312 13.90 -21.46 -20.65
C THR A 312 13.97 -22.04 -22.05
N ARG A 313 12.95 -22.82 -22.46
CA ARG A 313 12.86 -23.35 -23.82
C ARG A 313 12.69 -22.24 -24.85
N PHE A 314 11.78 -21.30 -24.60
CA PHE A 314 11.55 -20.13 -25.44
C PHE A 314 12.86 -19.39 -25.74
N TYR A 315 13.62 -19.02 -24.73
CA TYR A 315 14.89 -18.32 -24.93
C TYR A 315 15.91 -19.15 -25.69
N ARG A 316 16.05 -20.42 -25.37
CA ARG A 316 16.93 -21.33 -26.08
C ARG A 316 16.60 -21.46 -27.58
N THR A 317 15.31 -21.58 -27.89
CA THR A 317 14.86 -21.65 -29.29
C THR A 317 15.18 -20.37 -30.06
N LEU A 318 14.93 -19.20 -29.46
CA LEU A 318 15.28 -17.93 -30.10
C LEU A 318 16.79 -17.76 -30.28
N GLU A 319 17.60 -18.21 -29.34
CA GLU A 319 19.07 -18.22 -29.47
C GLU A 319 19.52 -19.14 -30.61
N GLN A 320 18.93 -20.33 -30.74
CA GLN A 320 19.23 -21.27 -31.82
C GLN A 320 18.86 -20.72 -33.20
N LEU A 321 17.81 -19.92 -33.29
CA LEU A 321 17.37 -19.28 -34.52
C LEU A 321 18.10 -17.95 -34.80
N GLY A 322 18.92 -17.46 -33.89
CA GLY A 322 19.61 -16.17 -34.06
C GLY A 322 18.73 -14.94 -33.87
N ILE A 323 17.51 -15.09 -33.34
CA ILE A 323 16.54 -13.99 -33.13
C ILE A 323 16.26 -13.74 -31.63
N ALA A 324 17.26 -13.96 -30.78
CA ALA A 324 17.10 -13.75 -29.35
C ALA A 324 16.97 -12.27 -28.93
N THR A 325 17.43 -11.38 -29.81
CA THR A 325 17.43 -9.91 -29.58
C THR A 325 16.77 -9.18 -30.73
N SER A 326 16.03 -8.13 -30.43
CA SER A 326 15.43 -7.24 -31.43
C SER A 326 16.49 -6.42 -32.18
N GLY A 327 16.07 -5.73 -33.23
CA GLY A 327 16.93 -4.82 -33.99
C GLY A 327 17.53 -3.67 -33.15
N LEU A 328 16.95 -3.32 -32.02
CA LEU A 328 17.48 -2.37 -31.04
C LEU A 328 18.35 -3.02 -29.95
N GLY A 329 18.68 -4.31 -30.08
CA GLY A 329 19.54 -5.03 -29.14
C GLY A 329 18.84 -5.46 -27.85
N LYS A 330 17.51 -5.40 -27.77
CA LYS A 330 16.74 -5.83 -26.61
C LYS A 330 16.43 -7.32 -26.66
N LYS A 331 16.57 -8.00 -25.51
CA LYS A 331 16.26 -9.41 -25.43
C LYS A 331 14.75 -9.65 -25.55
N HIS A 332 14.33 -10.45 -26.52
CA HIS A 332 12.94 -10.86 -26.66
C HIS A 332 12.45 -11.67 -25.47
N THR A 333 11.20 -11.44 -25.09
CA THR A 333 10.49 -12.14 -24.02
C THR A 333 9.20 -12.78 -24.56
N PRO A 334 8.58 -13.76 -23.88
CA PRO A 334 7.26 -14.24 -24.29
C PRO A 334 6.17 -13.17 -24.35
N HIS A 335 6.39 -11.99 -23.77
CA HIS A 335 5.45 -10.87 -23.87
C HIS A 335 5.52 -10.20 -25.23
N ASP A 336 6.66 -10.26 -25.91
CA ASP A 336 6.86 -9.67 -27.22
C ASP A 336 6.05 -10.42 -28.31
N CYS A 337 5.72 -11.69 -28.11
CA CYS A 337 4.73 -12.36 -28.94
C CYS A 337 3.37 -11.61 -28.95
N ARG A 338 2.97 -11.10 -27.80
CA ARG A 338 1.74 -10.30 -27.69
C ARG A 338 1.90 -8.88 -28.27
N HIS A 339 3.08 -8.28 -28.16
CA HIS A 339 3.38 -7.02 -28.85
C HIS A 339 3.34 -7.22 -30.37
N THR A 340 3.86 -8.34 -30.83
CA THR A 340 3.78 -8.72 -32.24
C THR A 340 2.34 -8.90 -32.72
N PHE A 341 1.48 -9.56 -31.92
CA PHE A 341 0.05 -9.66 -32.24
C PHE A 341 -0.59 -8.27 -32.35
N SER A 342 -0.30 -7.37 -31.41
CA SER A 342 -0.81 -5.98 -31.48
C SER A 342 -0.36 -5.27 -32.73
N TRP A 343 0.92 -5.39 -33.07
CA TRP A 343 1.50 -4.80 -34.28
C TRP A 343 0.91 -5.41 -35.55
N LEU A 344 0.70 -6.74 -35.61
CA LEU A 344 0.03 -7.40 -36.72
C LEU A 344 -1.40 -6.91 -36.91
N CYS A 345 -2.15 -6.73 -35.80
CA CYS A 345 -3.49 -6.14 -35.87
C CYS A 345 -3.48 -4.76 -36.51
N ASP A 346 -2.52 -3.90 -36.13
CA ASP A 346 -2.39 -2.55 -36.72
C ASP A 346 -1.97 -2.62 -38.20
N LYS A 347 -0.99 -3.46 -38.53
CA LYS A 347 -0.49 -3.67 -39.87
C LYS A 347 -1.58 -4.13 -40.84
N TYR A 348 -2.42 -5.06 -40.40
CA TYR A 348 -3.49 -5.63 -41.23
C TYR A 348 -4.86 -4.96 -41.01
N LYS A 349 -4.87 -3.78 -40.33
CA LYS A 349 -6.09 -2.97 -40.13
C LYS A 349 -7.24 -3.74 -39.51
N VAL A 350 -6.93 -4.57 -38.51
CA VAL A 350 -7.93 -5.14 -37.59
C VAL A 350 -8.58 -3.97 -36.87
N ASP A 351 -9.91 -3.95 -36.77
CA ASP A 351 -10.59 -2.85 -36.11
C ASP A 351 -10.20 -2.75 -34.62
N ASP A 352 -10.10 -1.52 -34.11
CA ASP A 352 -9.58 -1.22 -32.78
C ASP A 352 -10.38 -1.91 -31.66
N LEU A 353 -11.72 -1.96 -31.79
CA LEU A 353 -12.57 -2.64 -30.82
C LEU A 353 -12.29 -4.14 -30.79
N SER A 354 -12.22 -4.79 -31.94
CA SER A 354 -11.90 -6.21 -32.07
C SER A 354 -10.52 -6.52 -31.52
N LYS A 355 -9.52 -5.68 -31.81
CA LYS A 355 -8.17 -5.78 -31.25
C LYS A 355 -8.21 -5.73 -29.71
N HIS A 356 -8.95 -4.78 -29.11
CA HIS A 356 -9.08 -4.67 -27.66
C HIS A 356 -9.74 -5.91 -27.05
N LEU A 357 -10.81 -6.42 -27.67
CA LEU A 357 -11.51 -7.63 -27.24
C LEU A 357 -10.61 -8.86 -27.34
N LEU A 358 -9.95 -9.08 -28.48
CA LEU A 358 -9.01 -10.18 -28.69
C LEU A 358 -7.84 -10.15 -27.71
N MET A 359 -7.32 -8.98 -27.38
CA MET A 359 -6.25 -8.81 -26.40
C MET A 359 -6.76 -8.85 -24.95
N GLY A 360 -8.04 -8.69 -24.69
CA GLY A 360 -8.61 -8.58 -23.33
C GLY A 360 -8.08 -7.35 -22.58
N HIS A 361 -8.02 -6.23 -23.28
CA HIS A 361 -7.81 -4.92 -22.69
C HIS A 361 -9.14 -4.39 -22.17
N SER A 362 -9.12 -3.63 -21.07
CA SER A 362 -10.29 -2.85 -20.67
C SER A 362 -10.53 -1.76 -21.70
N LEU A 363 -11.77 -1.53 -22.06
CA LEU A 363 -12.13 -0.47 -23.01
C LEU A 363 -11.98 0.96 -22.41
N GLY A 364 -11.36 1.07 -21.22
CA GLY A 364 -11.07 2.34 -20.56
C GLY A 364 -12.31 3.02 -19.99
N GLY A 365 -12.23 4.35 -19.80
CA GLY A 365 -13.35 5.19 -19.38
C GLY A 365 -14.29 5.60 -20.53
N ASP A 366 -14.11 5.03 -21.72
CA ASP A 366 -14.99 5.24 -22.86
C ASP A 366 -16.28 4.43 -22.64
N VAL A 367 -17.29 5.11 -22.10
CA VAL A 367 -18.60 4.52 -21.76
C VAL A 367 -19.28 3.96 -23.02
N GLU A 368 -19.11 4.62 -24.15
CA GLU A 368 -19.72 4.23 -25.41
C GLU A 368 -19.16 2.88 -25.90
N LYS A 369 -17.84 2.68 -25.90
CA LYS A 369 -17.21 1.41 -26.22
C LYS A 369 -17.47 0.33 -25.17
N SER A 370 -17.58 0.67 -23.90
CA SER A 370 -17.78 -0.31 -22.83
C SER A 370 -19.23 -0.84 -22.76
N VAL A 371 -20.22 -0.04 -23.16
CA VAL A 371 -21.65 -0.38 -23.11
C VAL A 371 -22.14 -0.92 -24.45
N TYR A 372 -21.71 -0.35 -25.56
CA TYR A 372 -22.20 -0.69 -26.91
C TYR A 372 -21.20 -1.46 -27.77
N GLY A 373 -19.98 -1.60 -27.31
CA GLY A 373 -18.89 -2.25 -28.04
C GLY A 373 -18.95 -3.77 -27.96
N HIS A 374 -19.96 -4.38 -28.60
CA HIS A 374 -20.05 -5.84 -28.74
C HIS A 374 -19.56 -6.28 -30.13
N ARG A 375 -18.93 -7.43 -30.16
CA ARG A 375 -18.60 -8.17 -31.40
C ARG A 375 -19.07 -9.61 -31.26
N THR A 376 -19.68 -10.12 -32.31
CA THR A 376 -19.99 -11.55 -32.41
C THR A 376 -18.72 -12.35 -32.57
N GLU A 377 -18.80 -13.65 -32.29
CA GLU A 377 -17.66 -14.56 -32.48
C GLU A 377 -17.22 -14.60 -33.95
N ASP A 378 -18.16 -14.49 -34.90
CA ASP A 378 -17.88 -14.48 -36.34
C ASP A 378 -17.21 -13.16 -36.78
N GLU A 379 -17.63 -12.01 -36.23
CA GLU A 379 -16.94 -10.75 -36.48
C GLU A 379 -15.49 -10.79 -36.00
N LEU A 380 -15.26 -11.32 -34.78
CA LEU A 380 -13.89 -11.45 -34.24
C LEU A 380 -13.06 -12.42 -35.10
N ARG A 381 -13.68 -13.48 -35.63
CA ARG A 381 -13.02 -14.42 -36.55
C ARG A 381 -12.64 -13.74 -37.86
N ASN A 382 -13.57 -12.99 -38.45
CA ASN A 382 -13.32 -12.25 -39.69
C ASN A 382 -12.23 -11.23 -39.52
N GLU A 383 -12.24 -10.52 -38.39
CA GLU A 383 -11.18 -9.53 -38.08
C GLU A 383 -9.81 -10.19 -37.89
N LEU A 384 -9.74 -11.32 -37.16
CA LEU A 384 -8.49 -12.05 -36.96
C LEU A 384 -7.92 -12.57 -38.29
N ASN A 385 -8.78 -13.07 -39.18
CA ASN A 385 -8.38 -13.61 -40.49
C ASN A 385 -7.82 -12.57 -41.48
N LYS A 386 -7.91 -11.27 -41.16
CA LYS A 386 -7.19 -10.22 -41.92
C LYS A 386 -5.67 -10.33 -41.77
N ILE A 387 -5.22 -10.89 -40.65
CA ILE A 387 -3.79 -11.07 -40.39
C ILE A 387 -3.26 -12.13 -41.33
N LYS A 388 -2.32 -11.72 -42.20
CA LYS A 388 -1.67 -12.65 -43.12
C LYS A 388 -0.38 -13.19 -42.53
N ILE A 389 -0.03 -14.41 -42.88
CA ILE A 389 1.25 -15.01 -42.53
C ILE A 389 2.34 -14.61 -43.53
N PHE A 390 3.57 -14.73 -43.08
CA PHE A 390 4.74 -14.51 -43.91
C PHE A 390 5.26 -15.84 -44.41
N TYR A 391 5.30 -15.99 -45.71
CA TYR A 391 5.94 -17.08 -46.40
C TYR A 391 7.29 -16.66 -46.97
#